data_ebfbb877c3da0cacb1f7c7cb6eb998bc
#
_entry.id   ebfbb877c3da0cacb1f7c7cb6eb998bc
#
_cell.length_a   1.000
_cell.length_b   1.000
_cell.length_c   1.000
_cell.angle_alpha   90.00
_cell.angle_beta   90.00
_cell.angle_gamma   90.00
#
_symmetry.space_group_name_H-M   'P 1'
#
loop_
_entity.id
_entity.type
_entity.pdbx_description
1 polymer ?
#
loop_
_entity_poly.entity_id
_entity_poly.type
_entity_poly.pdbx_seq_one_letter_code
_entity_poly.pdbx_strand_id
1 'polypeptide(L)'
;MKVIQDNPYRLFGVYANSPAKERVANMRRLTAFMKVGKQVSFPLDLPMLGGATRTDETIAEANSRLTLPKDQFHYAQFWFVKLTPLDDIAFNHLTSGDTAKAIEIWGKKATASSYQNIIVCSLAQGNYS
;
A
#
# COMPACT_ATOMS: atom_id res chain seq x y z
N MET A 1 -5.31 -1.67 -12.08
CA MET A 1 -5.33 -0.20 -12.14
C MET A 1 -3.97 0.34 -11.75
N LYS A 2 -3.33 1.06 -12.65
CA LYS A 2 -1.94 1.49 -12.46
C LYS A 2 -1.71 2.38 -11.24
N VAL A 3 -2.65 3.25 -10.92
CA VAL A 3 -2.53 4.15 -9.77
C VAL A 3 -2.45 3.37 -8.43
N ILE A 4 -2.94 2.15 -8.41
CA ILE A 4 -2.83 1.26 -7.24
C ILE A 4 -1.53 0.45 -7.32
N GLN A 5 -1.27 -0.19 -8.46
CA GLN A 5 -0.08 -1.02 -8.65
C GLN A 5 1.22 -0.22 -8.50
N ASP A 6 1.24 0.99 -9.03
CA ASP A 6 2.41 1.88 -9.01
C ASP A 6 2.31 2.94 -7.91
N ASN A 7 1.44 2.75 -6.93
CA ASN A 7 1.25 3.71 -5.84
C ASN A 7 2.54 3.88 -5.03
N PRO A 8 3.00 5.12 -4.80
CA PRO A 8 4.23 5.34 -4.06
C PRO A 8 4.20 4.83 -2.62
N TYR A 9 3.05 4.80 -1.97
CA TYR A 9 2.93 4.20 -0.64
C TYR A 9 3.19 2.69 -0.68
N ARG A 10 2.74 2.01 -1.74
CA ARG A 10 3.04 0.59 -1.95
C ARG A 10 4.53 0.37 -2.06
N LEU A 11 5.22 1.21 -2.81
CA LEU A 11 6.66 1.07 -3.05
C LEU A 11 7.44 1.12 -1.73
N PHE A 12 7.03 1.97 -0.80
CA PHE A 12 7.67 2.10 0.51
C PHE A 12 7.10 1.13 1.56
N GLY A 13 6.15 0.28 1.20
CA GLY A 13 5.60 -0.74 2.09
C GLY A 13 4.82 -0.19 3.27
N VAL A 14 4.20 0.97 3.13
CA VAL A 14 3.47 1.65 4.21
C VAL A 14 2.00 1.84 3.85
N TYR A 15 1.18 2.14 4.85
CA TYR A 15 -0.20 2.55 4.65
C TYR A 15 -0.26 4.03 4.26
N ALA A 16 -1.36 4.43 3.64
CA ALA A 16 -1.55 5.83 3.25
C ALA A 16 -1.52 6.79 4.44
N ASN A 17 -1.90 6.32 5.63
CA ASN A 17 -1.89 7.10 6.86
C ASN A 17 -0.69 6.83 7.76
N SER A 18 0.33 6.11 7.27
CA SER A 18 1.54 5.87 8.04
C SER A 18 2.31 7.17 8.27
N PRO A 19 2.99 7.33 9.44
CA PRO A 19 3.81 8.52 9.67
C PRO A 19 4.94 8.65 8.64
N ALA A 20 5.30 9.88 8.30
CA ALA A 20 6.37 10.15 7.34
C ALA A 20 7.70 9.50 7.76
N LYS A 21 8.00 9.46 9.06
CA LYS A 21 9.22 8.83 9.57
C LYS A 21 9.33 7.35 9.22
N GLU A 22 8.20 6.64 9.19
CA GLU A 22 8.16 5.23 8.82
C GLU A 22 8.48 5.05 7.34
N ARG A 23 7.90 5.90 6.49
CA ARG A 23 8.17 5.90 5.05
C ARG A 23 9.66 6.18 4.80
N VAL A 24 10.23 7.17 5.47
CA VAL A 24 11.65 7.53 5.32
C VAL A 24 12.55 6.39 5.80
N ALA A 25 12.21 5.75 6.92
CA ALA A 25 12.97 4.60 7.42
C ALA A 25 12.96 3.44 6.42
N ASN A 26 11.80 3.13 5.83
CA ASN A 26 11.69 2.09 4.81
C ASN A 26 12.47 2.45 3.55
N MET A 27 12.46 3.71 3.13
CA MET A 27 13.25 4.19 2.00
C MET A 27 14.75 3.96 2.21
N ARG A 28 15.25 4.30 3.39
CA ARG A 28 16.66 4.09 3.74
C ARG A 28 17.03 2.61 3.73
N ARG A 29 16.15 1.78 4.26
CA ARG A 29 16.34 0.32 4.28
C ARG A 29 16.37 -0.25 2.87
N LEU A 30 15.45 0.17 1.99
CA LEU A 30 15.45 -0.23 0.59
C LEU A 30 16.77 0.14 -0.10
N THR A 31 17.22 1.37 0.06
CA THR A 31 18.46 1.86 -0.54
C THR A 31 19.66 1.04 -0.04
N ALA A 32 19.72 0.76 1.25
CA ALA A 32 20.83 -0.02 1.84
C ALA A 32 20.87 -1.44 1.29
N PHE A 33 19.72 -2.14 1.20
CA PHE A 33 19.68 -3.50 0.68
C PHE A 33 20.01 -3.54 -0.82
N MET A 34 19.57 -2.55 -1.59
CA MET A 34 19.85 -2.49 -3.01
C MET A 34 21.35 -2.32 -3.30
N LYS A 35 22.07 -1.60 -2.45
CA LYS A 35 23.53 -1.43 -2.57
C LYS A 35 24.29 -2.75 -2.49
N VAL A 36 23.74 -3.73 -1.79
CA VAL A 36 24.35 -5.07 -1.64
C VAL A 36 23.66 -6.11 -2.52
N GLY A 37 22.86 -5.69 -3.49
CA GLY A 37 22.20 -6.55 -4.45
C GLY A 37 21.07 -7.38 -3.90
N LYS A 38 20.50 -7.01 -2.74
CA LYS A 38 19.37 -7.70 -2.15
C LYS A 38 18.05 -7.03 -2.53
N GLN A 39 17.07 -7.86 -2.87
CA GLN A 39 15.71 -7.38 -3.09
C GLN A 39 14.93 -7.38 -1.78
N VAL A 40 14.05 -6.39 -1.61
CA VAL A 40 13.19 -6.26 -0.44
C VAL A 40 11.75 -6.35 -0.88
N SER A 41 10.96 -7.13 -0.15
CA SER A 41 9.50 -7.18 -0.31
C SER A 41 8.84 -6.78 1.00
N PHE A 42 7.60 -6.31 0.91
CA PHE A 42 6.79 -5.92 2.06
C PHE A 42 5.47 -6.68 2.04
N PRO A 43 4.85 -6.89 3.22
CA PRO A 43 3.53 -7.54 3.27
C PRO A 43 2.48 -6.85 2.39
N LEU A 44 2.53 -5.53 2.28
CA LEU A 44 1.59 -4.76 1.46
C LEU A 44 1.90 -4.78 -0.03
N ASP A 45 2.91 -5.53 -0.48
CA ASP A 45 3.13 -5.72 -1.92
C ASP A 45 1.95 -6.45 -2.57
N LEU A 46 1.29 -7.31 -1.84
CA LEU A 46 0.07 -8.04 -2.18
C LEU A 46 0.18 -8.83 -3.49
N PRO A 47 0.03 -10.17 -3.42
CA PRO A 47 0.20 -11.02 -4.61
C PRO A 47 -0.71 -10.64 -5.78
N MET A 48 -1.92 -10.18 -5.51
CA MET A 48 -2.89 -9.81 -6.54
C MET A 48 -2.48 -8.60 -7.38
N LEU A 49 -1.53 -7.81 -6.89
CA LEU A 49 -1.05 -6.62 -7.60
C LEU A 49 0.17 -6.89 -8.47
N GLY A 50 0.72 -8.12 -8.42
CA GLY A 50 1.94 -8.45 -9.12
C GLY A 50 3.19 -7.92 -8.41
N GLY A 51 4.35 -8.08 -9.05
CA GLY A 51 5.61 -7.62 -8.47
C GLY A 51 5.71 -6.12 -8.38
N ALA A 52 6.43 -5.62 -7.37
CA ALA A 52 6.79 -4.22 -7.26
C ALA A 52 8.23 -4.03 -7.73
N THR A 53 8.44 -3.16 -8.71
CA THR A 53 9.78 -2.87 -9.23
C THR A 53 10.45 -1.81 -8.37
N ARG A 54 11.52 -2.20 -7.69
CA ARG A 54 12.29 -1.29 -6.81
C ARG A 54 13.70 -1.12 -7.35
N THR A 55 13.95 0.06 -7.89
CA THR A 55 15.27 0.50 -8.35
C THR A 55 15.55 1.87 -7.74
N ASP A 56 16.79 2.36 -7.86
CA ASP A 56 17.11 3.72 -7.40
C ASP A 56 16.19 4.74 -8.06
N GLU A 57 15.87 4.55 -9.34
CA GLU A 57 15.00 5.44 -10.09
C GLU A 57 13.56 5.40 -9.62
N THR A 58 12.98 4.21 -9.40
CA THR A 58 11.60 4.10 -8.95
C THR A 58 11.42 4.61 -7.53
N ILE A 59 12.43 4.42 -6.67
CA ILE A 59 12.43 4.94 -5.31
C ILE A 59 12.48 6.46 -5.31
N ALA A 60 13.37 7.05 -6.11
CA ALA A 60 13.50 8.51 -6.22
C ALA A 60 12.20 9.13 -6.76
N GLU A 61 11.61 8.52 -7.77
CA GLU A 61 10.33 8.97 -8.34
C GLU A 61 9.20 8.90 -7.32
N ALA A 62 9.09 7.79 -6.59
CA ALA A 62 8.06 7.63 -5.56
C ALA A 62 8.23 8.66 -4.43
N ASN A 63 9.46 8.91 -4.00
CA ASN A 63 9.73 9.94 -2.99
C ASN A 63 9.31 11.33 -3.49
N SER A 64 9.61 11.64 -4.74
CA SER A 64 9.22 12.90 -5.37
C SER A 64 7.70 13.07 -5.38
N ARG A 65 6.95 12.02 -5.69
CA ARG A 65 5.49 12.03 -5.70
C ARG A 65 4.85 12.26 -4.33
N LEU A 66 5.59 12.03 -3.25
CA LEU A 66 5.08 12.20 -1.87
C LEU A 66 5.68 13.41 -1.17
N THR A 67 6.32 14.31 -1.90
CA THR A 67 6.96 15.49 -1.32
C THR A 67 5.94 16.57 -0.90
N LEU A 68 4.91 16.81 -1.72
CA LEU A 68 3.92 17.85 -1.46
C LEU A 68 2.65 17.27 -0.83
N PRO A 69 2.02 17.97 0.14
CA PRO A 69 0.80 17.49 0.80
C PRO A 69 -0.34 17.17 -0.17
N LYS A 70 -0.53 17.96 -1.22
CA LYS A 70 -1.58 17.70 -2.22
C LYS A 70 -1.37 16.39 -2.96
N ASP A 71 -0.11 16.04 -3.23
CA ASP A 71 0.23 14.79 -3.91
C ASP A 71 0.09 13.61 -2.95
N GLN A 72 0.47 13.78 -1.69
CA GLN A 72 0.23 12.78 -0.65
C GLN A 72 -1.25 12.46 -0.55
N PHE A 73 -2.10 13.48 -0.51
CA PHE A 73 -3.56 13.30 -0.46
C PHE A 73 -4.07 12.57 -1.70
N HIS A 74 -3.60 12.95 -2.89
CA HIS A 74 -3.99 12.32 -4.14
C HIS A 74 -3.71 10.81 -4.13
N TYR A 75 -2.49 10.41 -3.81
CA TYR A 75 -2.11 8.99 -3.81
C TYR A 75 -2.72 8.21 -2.65
N ALA A 76 -2.98 8.86 -1.52
CA ALA A 76 -3.62 8.24 -0.37
C ALA A 76 -5.04 7.75 -0.67
N GLN A 77 -5.74 8.38 -1.61
CA GLN A 77 -7.09 7.96 -2.01
C GLN A 77 -7.10 6.60 -2.72
N PHE A 78 -5.96 6.17 -3.24
CA PHE A 78 -5.82 4.92 -4.00
C PHE A 78 -4.96 3.90 -3.28
N TRP A 79 -4.89 3.99 -1.95
CA TRP A 79 -4.14 3.03 -1.16
C TRP A 79 -4.84 2.71 0.15
N PHE A 80 -4.34 1.69 0.81
CA PHE A 80 -4.92 1.17 2.04
C PHE A 80 -4.60 2.05 3.24
N VAL A 81 -5.54 2.10 4.19
CA VAL A 81 -5.37 2.80 5.47
C VAL A 81 -5.57 1.81 6.62
N LYS A 82 -4.90 2.07 7.73
CA LYS A 82 -5.00 1.25 8.93
C LYS A 82 -5.35 2.16 10.12
N LEU A 83 -6.59 2.08 10.57
CA LEU A 83 -7.11 2.97 11.62
C LEU A 83 -7.72 2.21 12.81
N THR A 84 -8.13 0.95 12.64
CA THR A 84 -8.87 0.20 13.65
C THR A 84 -8.29 -1.20 13.85
N PRO A 85 -8.57 -1.87 15.01
CA PRO A 85 -8.19 -3.26 15.18
C PRO A 85 -8.83 -4.20 14.15
N LEU A 86 -10.00 -3.85 13.61
CA LEU A 86 -10.63 -4.63 12.55
C LEU A 86 -9.75 -4.65 11.30
N ASP A 87 -9.07 -3.53 11.01
CA ASP A 87 -8.15 -3.46 9.88
C ASP A 87 -6.99 -4.45 10.04
N ASP A 88 -6.45 -4.60 11.25
CA ASP A 88 -5.37 -5.57 11.51
C ASP A 88 -5.80 -6.98 11.12
N ILE A 89 -7.02 -7.37 11.51
CA ILE A 89 -7.56 -8.69 11.22
C ILE A 89 -7.73 -8.87 9.71
N ALA A 90 -8.33 -7.89 9.05
CA ALA A 90 -8.55 -7.92 7.61
C ALA A 90 -7.22 -7.99 6.84
N PHE A 91 -6.21 -7.20 7.23
CA PHE A 91 -4.91 -7.22 6.58
C PHE A 91 -4.17 -8.55 6.75
N ASN A 92 -4.35 -9.25 7.87
CA ASN A 92 -3.78 -10.58 8.02
C ASN A 92 -4.27 -11.53 6.92
N HIS A 93 -5.54 -11.45 6.56
CA HIS A 93 -6.09 -12.24 5.45
C HIS A 93 -5.63 -11.71 4.10
N LEU A 94 -5.64 -10.40 3.91
CA LEU A 94 -5.26 -9.79 2.65
C LEU A 94 -3.80 -10.10 2.28
N THR A 95 -2.89 -9.97 3.23
CA THR A 95 -1.47 -10.25 3.00
C THR A 95 -1.18 -11.73 2.82
N SER A 96 -2.08 -12.60 3.27
CA SER A 96 -2.01 -14.05 3.02
C SER A 96 -2.65 -14.47 1.69
N GLY A 97 -3.16 -13.50 0.91
CA GLY A 97 -3.76 -13.78 -0.39
C GLY A 97 -5.26 -14.01 -0.37
N ASP A 98 -5.91 -13.94 0.81
CA ASP A 98 -7.36 -14.16 0.93
C ASP A 98 -8.12 -12.81 0.91
N THR A 99 -8.19 -12.23 -0.28
CA THR A 99 -8.85 -10.94 -0.49
C THR A 99 -10.34 -10.99 -0.17
N ALA A 100 -11.01 -12.08 -0.52
CA ALA A 100 -12.45 -12.24 -0.27
C ALA A 100 -12.75 -12.19 1.24
N LYS A 101 -11.92 -12.84 2.05
CA LYS A 101 -12.10 -12.83 3.51
C LYS A 101 -11.84 -11.44 4.09
N ALA A 102 -10.84 -10.73 3.59
CA ALA A 102 -10.55 -9.37 4.02
C ALA A 102 -11.76 -8.44 3.75
N ILE A 103 -12.33 -8.51 2.56
CA ILE A 103 -13.51 -7.72 2.18
C ILE A 103 -14.70 -8.07 3.08
N GLU A 104 -14.91 -9.36 3.36
CA GLU A 104 -15.98 -9.81 4.26
C GLU A 104 -15.82 -9.18 5.64
N ILE A 105 -14.60 -9.18 6.19
CA ILE A 105 -14.31 -8.60 7.51
C ILE A 105 -14.60 -7.10 7.52
N TRP A 106 -14.11 -6.36 6.54
CA TRP A 106 -14.39 -4.93 6.44
C TRP A 106 -15.88 -4.63 6.26
N GLY A 107 -16.61 -5.51 5.60
CA GLY A 107 -18.06 -5.37 5.42
C GLY A 107 -18.88 -5.47 6.70
N LYS A 108 -18.29 -5.96 7.79
CA LYS A 108 -18.99 -6.12 9.07
C LYS A 108 -19.17 -4.83 9.86
N LYS A 109 -18.37 -3.79 9.57
CA LYS A 109 -18.46 -2.49 10.24
C LYS A 109 -18.30 -1.35 9.22
N ALA A 110 -19.20 -0.38 9.32
CA ALA A 110 -19.20 0.80 8.46
C ALA A 110 -18.25 1.86 9.03
N THR A 111 -16.95 1.68 8.87
CA THR A 111 -15.94 2.66 9.27
C THR A 111 -15.33 3.30 8.03
N ALA A 112 -14.70 4.48 8.20
CA ALA A 112 -14.01 5.16 7.10
C ALA A 112 -12.93 4.27 6.47
N SER A 113 -12.13 3.58 7.30
CA SER A 113 -11.09 2.69 6.79
C SER A 113 -11.68 1.47 6.09
N SER A 114 -12.79 0.90 6.59
CA SER A 114 -13.46 -0.22 5.92
C SER A 114 -13.90 0.15 4.52
N TYR A 115 -14.55 1.30 4.35
CA TYR A 115 -14.98 1.76 3.03
C TYR A 115 -13.78 2.00 2.10
N GLN A 116 -12.77 2.70 2.58
CA GLN A 116 -11.57 2.97 1.79
C GLN A 116 -10.92 1.67 1.33
N ASN A 117 -10.70 0.73 2.25
CA ASN A 117 -9.98 -0.51 1.95
C ASN A 117 -10.78 -1.44 1.03
N ILE A 118 -12.10 -1.50 1.18
CA ILE A 118 -12.96 -2.25 0.25
C ILE A 118 -12.86 -1.64 -1.16
N ILE A 119 -12.91 -0.32 -1.28
CA ILE A 119 -12.83 0.36 -2.57
C ILE A 119 -11.48 0.04 -3.23
N VAL A 120 -10.38 0.14 -2.49
CA VAL A 120 -9.05 -0.15 -3.04
C VAL A 120 -8.96 -1.61 -3.50
N CYS A 121 -9.47 -2.56 -2.72
CA CYS A 121 -9.53 -3.97 -3.13
C CYS A 121 -10.32 -4.15 -4.42
N SER A 122 -11.48 -3.53 -4.52
CA SER A 122 -12.36 -3.63 -5.70
C SER A 122 -11.67 -3.07 -6.95
N LEU A 123 -11.03 -1.91 -6.82
CA LEU A 123 -10.27 -1.31 -7.92
C LEU A 123 -9.07 -2.19 -8.32
N ALA A 124 -8.38 -2.75 -7.34
CA ALA A 124 -7.23 -3.64 -7.59
C ALA A 124 -7.64 -4.90 -8.34
N GLN A 125 -8.85 -5.41 -8.08
CA GLN A 125 -9.39 -6.59 -8.75
C GLN A 125 -10.06 -6.27 -10.09
N GLY A 126 -10.14 -5.00 -10.47
CA GLY A 126 -10.79 -4.59 -11.70
C GLY A 126 -12.31 -4.48 -11.61
N ASN A 127 -12.88 -4.45 -10.41
CA ASN A 127 -14.33 -4.38 -10.19
C ASN A 127 -14.80 -2.93 -10.06
N TYR A 128 -14.60 -2.15 -11.11
CA TYR A 128 -14.92 -0.72 -11.09
C TYR A 128 -15.92 -0.32 -12.16
N SER A 129 -16.72 -1.23 -12.59
CA SER A 129 -17.77 -0.98 -13.59
C SER A 129 -19.03 -0.41 -12.96
#